data_99345dd6239812f08064f9ed4c7c9a53
#
_entry.id   99345dd6239812f08064f9ed4c7c9a53
#
_cell.length_a   1.000
_cell.length_b   1.000
_cell.length_c   1.000
_cell.angle_alpha   90.00
_cell.angle_beta   90.00
_cell.angle_gamma   90.00
#
_symmetry.space_group_name_H-M   'P 1'
#
loop_
_entity.id
_entity.type
_entity.pdbx_description
1 polymer ?
#
loop_
_entity_poly.entity_id
_entity_poly.type
_entity_poly.pdbx_seq_one_letter_code
_entity_poly.pdbx_strand_id
1 'polypeptide(L)'
;MRVAFYAPLKPPSHPVPSGDRTIARLLIAALRHGGAEVTVASRLRSWIGVPDEAAQRAMAKRGAAAAARAITRYCALPKRARPQAWFTYHLYYKAVDWIGPAVADALDIPYFLAEASHAPKRAEGPYAFSHAGAEAAIRRADAIFCVNPVDRVCLEPLTAKRRLVDLPPFLDLARFTRRLPDRASARQTLARRHGIDPDQPWLLAVAMLRQGDKLASFRLLAEALQHLDRPWQLLIVGDGEARAEVTRAMKPIGGGVFLLGALPREQLPAVYVASDLFVWPAVNEAFGMALLEAQACGLPAVAGAWGGVSTIIADGETGWLSAPGDATAFSADIDFALDADLVAIGKAARRKAAKHHGLDAAAATLIAAIRRKLAK
;
A
#
# COMPACT_ATOMS: atom_id res chain seq x y z
N MET A 1 20.68 -13.39 9.38
CA MET A 1 19.74 -14.22 8.59
C MET A 1 19.72 -13.72 7.17
N ARG A 2 19.86 -14.61 6.17
CA ARG A 2 19.86 -14.24 4.74
C ARG A 2 18.53 -14.59 4.11
N VAL A 3 17.92 -13.61 3.44
CA VAL A 3 16.60 -13.72 2.80
C VAL A 3 16.73 -13.46 1.30
N ALA A 4 16.27 -14.41 0.49
CA ALA A 4 16.09 -14.25 -0.94
C ALA A 4 14.73 -13.61 -1.21
N PHE A 5 14.70 -12.38 -1.74
CA PHE A 5 13.49 -11.60 -1.97
C PHE A 5 13.09 -11.61 -3.44
N TYR A 6 11.79 -11.79 -3.71
CA TYR A 6 11.23 -11.73 -5.05
C TYR A 6 9.91 -10.97 -5.08
N ALA A 7 9.65 -10.23 -6.15
CA ALA A 7 8.39 -9.52 -6.39
C ALA A 7 7.91 -9.73 -7.82
N PRO A 8 7.02 -10.71 -8.05
CA PRO A 8 6.55 -11.14 -9.38
C PRO A 8 5.78 -10.05 -10.14
N LEU A 9 4.98 -9.24 -9.44
CA LEU A 9 4.21 -8.18 -10.06
C LEU A 9 5.12 -7.03 -10.52
N LYS A 10 5.96 -6.52 -9.63
CA LYS A 10 6.82 -5.38 -9.91
C LYS A 10 8.10 -5.42 -9.08
N PRO A 11 9.26 -5.71 -9.69
CA PRO A 11 10.53 -5.73 -8.97
C PRO A 11 10.86 -4.39 -8.29
N PRO A 12 11.56 -4.38 -7.14
CA PRO A 12 11.97 -3.15 -6.44
C PRO A 12 12.82 -2.20 -7.29
N SER A 13 13.50 -2.75 -8.31
CA SER A 13 14.33 -2.00 -9.27
C SER A 13 13.57 -1.52 -10.51
N HIS A 14 12.25 -1.76 -10.61
CA HIS A 14 11.48 -1.33 -11.79
C HIS A 14 11.58 0.18 -11.99
N PRO A 15 11.81 0.70 -13.23
CA PRO A 15 12.03 2.13 -13.47
C PRO A 15 10.80 2.98 -13.16
N VAL A 16 9.60 2.50 -13.52
CA VAL A 16 8.35 3.24 -13.32
C VAL A 16 7.89 3.21 -11.86
N PRO A 17 7.69 4.36 -11.20
CA PRO A 17 7.13 4.44 -9.85
C PRO A 17 5.75 3.80 -9.73
N SER A 18 5.47 3.16 -8.59
CA SER A 18 4.12 2.66 -8.22
C SER A 18 4.07 2.34 -6.74
N GLY A 19 2.86 2.15 -6.20
CA GLY A 19 2.63 1.63 -4.85
C GLY A 19 3.38 0.33 -4.62
N ASP A 20 3.20 -0.67 -5.51
CA ASP A 20 3.87 -1.99 -5.40
C ASP A 20 5.38 -1.87 -5.28
N ARG A 21 6.02 -1.04 -6.12
CA ARG A 21 7.47 -0.82 -6.03
C ARG A 21 7.87 -0.20 -4.68
N THR A 22 7.06 0.69 -4.17
CA THR A 22 7.31 1.35 -2.87
C THR A 22 7.17 0.34 -1.74
N ILE A 23 6.12 -0.47 -1.72
CA ILE A 23 5.87 -1.49 -0.71
C ILE A 23 6.95 -2.59 -0.76
N ALA A 24 7.36 -3.04 -1.96
CA ALA A 24 8.47 -3.99 -2.10
C ALA A 24 9.77 -3.46 -1.45
N ARG A 25 10.07 -2.16 -1.61
CA ARG A 25 11.23 -1.50 -0.99
C ARG A 25 11.08 -1.36 0.52
N LEU A 26 9.86 -1.06 1.00
CA LEU A 26 9.56 -0.98 2.43
C LEU A 26 9.70 -2.34 3.12
N LEU A 27 9.23 -3.43 2.50
CA LEU A 27 9.42 -4.78 3.01
C LEU A 27 10.90 -5.15 3.11
N ILE A 28 11.69 -4.83 2.08
CA ILE A 28 13.15 -5.02 2.13
C ILE A 28 13.77 -4.18 3.26
N ALA A 29 13.33 -2.94 3.42
CA ALA A 29 13.83 -2.06 4.49
C ALA A 29 13.46 -2.61 5.87
N ALA A 30 12.22 -3.08 6.08
CA ALA A 30 11.79 -3.68 7.34
C ALA A 30 12.55 -4.97 7.68
N LEU A 31 12.75 -5.85 6.68
CA LEU A 31 13.55 -7.06 6.87
C LEU A 31 15.00 -6.73 7.27
N ARG A 32 15.62 -5.75 6.59
CA ARG A 32 16.98 -5.27 6.91
C ARG A 32 17.05 -4.61 8.27
N HIS A 33 16.06 -3.79 8.61
CA HIS A 33 15.94 -3.15 9.91
C HIS A 33 15.88 -4.19 11.05
N GLY A 34 15.20 -5.31 10.81
CA GLY A 34 15.17 -6.46 11.72
C GLY A 34 16.41 -7.37 11.69
N GLY A 35 17.49 -6.94 11.03
CA GLY A 35 18.79 -7.62 11.00
C GLY A 35 18.91 -8.74 9.95
N ALA A 36 18.05 -8.75 8.92
CA ALA A 36 18.20 -9.66 7.79
C ALA A 36 19.09 -9.07 6.70
N GLU A 37 19.95 -9.90 6.13
CA GLU A 37 20.62 -9.62 4.86
C GLU A 37 19.67 -9.99 3.72
N VAL A 38 19.20 -9.02 2.93
CA VAL A 38 18.21 -9.26 1.89
C VAL A 38 18.82 -9.06 0.51
N THR A 39 18.71 -10.09 -0.33
CA THR A 39 19.11 -10.07 -1.74
C THR A 39 17.91 -10.25 -2.65
N VAL A 40 17.82 -9.48 -3.72
CA VAL A 40 16.78 -9.69 -4.75
C VAL A 40 17.16 -10.90 -5.60
N ALA A 41 16.40 -11.97 -5.46
CA ALA A 41 16.68 -13.27 -6.06
C ALA A 41 16.47 -13.29 -7.58
N SER A 42 15.42 -12.59 -8.06
CA SER A 42 15.07 -12.48 -9.47
C SER A 42 14.42 -11.14 -9.79
N ARG A 43 14.62 -10.68 -11.03
CA ARG A 43 13.93 -9.50 -11.61
C ARG A 43 12.86 -9.90 -12.63
N LEU A 44 12.56 -11.19 -12.74
CA LEU A 44 11.51 -11.68 -13.64
C LEU A 44 10.17 -11.07 -13.22
N ARG A 45 9.58 -10.31 -14.12
CA ARG A 45 8.19 -9.84 -13.94
C ARG A 45 7.26 -10.88 -14.55
N SER A 46 6.47 -11.56 -13.71
CA SER A 46 5.55 -12.62 -14.16
C SER A 46 4.13 -12.12 -14.45
N TRP A 47 3.93 -10.80 -14.40
CA TRP A 47 2.62 -10.20 -14.60
C TRP A 47 2.10 -10.39 -16.04
N ILE A 48 0.87 -10.92 -16.14
CA ILE A 48 0.13 -11.09 -17.39
C ILE A 48 -1.23 -10.41 -17.22
N GLY A 49 -1.39 -9.26 -17.87
CA GLY A 49 -2.60 -8.43 -17.78
C GLY A 49 -3.77 -8.91 -18.62
N VAL A 50 -3.47 -9.58 -19.73
CA VAL A 50 -4.47 -10.11 -20.69
C VAL A 50 -4.73 -11.59 -20.42
N PRO A 51 -5.99 -12.06 -20.53
CA PRO A 51 -6.33 -13.47 -20.34
C PRO A 51 -5.88 -14.32 -21.55
N ASP A 52 -4.61 -14.75 -21.52
CA ASP A 52 -3.98 -15.57 -22.56
C ASP A 52 -3.28 -16.75 -21.90
N GLU A 53 -3.81 -17.97 -22.08
CA GLU A 53 -3.28 -19.18 -21.47
C GLU A 53 -1.90 -19.55 -22.05
N ALA A 54 -1.66 -19.32 -23.35
CA ALA A 54 -0.36 -19.61 -23.96
C ALA A 54 0.72 -18.71 -23.36
N ALA A 55 0.44 -17.42 -23.15
CA ALA A 55 1.34 -16.49 -22.45
C ALA A 55 1.57 -16.93 -20.98
N GLN A 56 0.53 -17.40 -20.28
CA GLN A 56 0.66 -17.91 -18.90
C GLN A 56 1.59 -19.14 -18.86
N ARG A 57 1.41 -20.13 -19.77
CA ARG A 57 2.27 -21.31 -19.87
C ARG A 57 3.71 -20.95 -20.25
N ALA A 58 3.89 -20.02 -21.17
CA ALA A 58 5.22 -19.52 -21.54
C ALA A 58 5.90 -18.83 -20.33
N MET A 59 5.16 -18.07 -19.55
CA MET A 59 5.68 -17.42 -18.33
C MET A 59 6.05 -18.45 -17.26
N ALA A 60 5.24 -19.50 -17.08
CA ALA A 60 5.55 -20.60 -16.16
C ALA A 60 6.87 -21.30 -16.56
N LYS A 61 7.08 -21.57 -17.86
CA LYS A 61 8.36 -22.13 -18.37
C LYS A 61 9.55 -21.20 -18.09
N ARG A 62 9.38 -19.89 -18.31
CA ARG A 62 10.42 -18.87 -17.98
C ARG A 62 10.71 -18.84 -16.48
N GLY A 63 9.68 -18.96 -15.64
CA GLY A 63 9.80 -19.02 -14.19
C GLY A 63 10.55 -20.28 -13.74
N ALA A 64 10.19 -21.45 -14.28
CA ALA A 64 10.89 -22.71 -13.99
C ALA A 64 12.38 -22.65 -14.39
N ALA A 65 12.70 -22.10 -15.55
CA ALA A 65 14.09 -21.89 -15.96
C ALA A 65 14.84 -20.90 -15.03
N ALA A 66 14.15 -19.87 -14.54
CA ALA A 66 14.73 -18.93 -13.56
C ALA A 66 14.95 -19.61 -12.19
N ALA A 67 14.03 -20.48 -11.77
CA ALA A 67 14.18 -21.29 -10.56
C ALA A 67 15.40 -22.22 -10.66
N ALA A 68 15.53 -22.95 -11.76
CA ALA A 68 16.68 -23.84 -11.98
C ALA A 68 18.02 -23.09 -11.90
N ARG A 69 18.13 -21.91 -12.55
CA ARG A 69 19.33 -21.07 -12.45
C ARG A 69 19.58 -20.57 -11.02
N ALA A 70 18.53 -20.22 -10.28
CA ALA A 70 18.67 -19.78 -8.89
C ALA A 70 19.13 -20.93 -7.99
N ILE A 71 18.58 -22.13 -8.16
CA ILE A 71 18.98 -23.34 -7.44
C ILE A 71 20.47 -23.65 -7.70
N THR A 72 20.88 -23.73 -8.96
CA THR A 72 22.29 -23.95 -9.31
C THR A 72 23.21 -22.93 -8.67
N ARG A 73 22.87 -21.64 -8.78
CA ARG A 73 23.65 -20.55 -8.17
C ARG A 73 23.75 -20.68 -6.65
N TYR A 74 22.66 -20.98 -5.97
CA TYR A 74 22.65 -21.08 -4.51
C TYR A 74 23.32 -22.38 -4.01
N CYS A 75 23.17 -23.49 -4.71
CA CYS A 75 23.85 -24.76 -4.39
C CYS A 75 25.37 -24.65 -4.55
N ALA A 76 25.85 -23.81 -5.47
CA ALA A 76 27.28 -23.53 -5.65
C ALA A 76 27.88 -22.70 -4.50
N LEU A 77 27.07 -22.03 -3.68
CA LEU A 77 27.57 -21.28 -2.54
C LEU A 77 27.84 -22.20 -1.34
N PRO A 78 28.81 -21.87 -0.49
CA PRO A 78 28.97 -22.52 0.82
C PRO A 78 27.66 -22.39 1.63
N LYS A 79 27.31 -23.42 2.44
CA LYS A 79 26.06 -23.43 3.22
C LYS A 79 25.82 -22.13 4.01
N ARG A 80 26.88 -21.57 4.62
CA ARG A 80 26.81 -20.30 5.37
C ARG A 80 26.45 -19.07 4.54
N ALA A 81 26.59 -19.12 3.20
CA ALA A 81 26.29 -18.02 2.29
C ALA A 81 24.94 -18.19 1.57
N ARG A 82 24.31 -19.36 1.67
CA ARG A 82 23.01 -19.63 1.05
C ARG A 82 21.90 -18.83 1.73
N PRO A 83 20.81 -18.49 1.01
CA PRO A 83 19.60 -17.95 1.66
C PRO A 83 19.06 -18.99 2.66
N GLN A 84 18.54 -18.49 3.76
CA GLN A 84 17.89 -19.27 4.82
C GLN A 84 16.37 -19.17 4.77
N ALA A 85 15.85 -18.28 3.95
CA ALA A 85 14.43 -18.09 3.71
C ALA A 85 14.20 -17.49 2.33
N TRP A 86 13.09 -17.86 1.70
CA TRP A 86 12.58 -17.19 0.52
C TRP A 86 11.39 -16.33 0.89
N PHE A 87 11.32 -15.09 0.36
CA PHE A 87 10.27 -14.12 0.65
C PHE A 87 9.73 -13.52 -0.63
N THR A 88 8.44 -13.77 -0.93
CA THR A 88 7.77 -13.22 -2.10
C THR A 88 6.75 -12.17 -1.71
N TYR A 89 6.74 -11.06 -2.46
CA TYR A 89 5.81 -9.96 -2.28
C TYR A 89 4.87 -9.83 -3.46
N HIS A 90 3.57 -9.70 -3.19
CA HIS A 90 2.45 -9.51 -4.09
C HIS A 90 2.27 -10.64 -5.10
N LEU A 91 1.58 -11.69 -4.64
CA LEU A 91 1.25 -12.88 -5.42
C LEU A 91 -0.25 -13.00 -5.64
N TYR A 92 -0.67 -13.13 -6.90
CA TYR A 92 -2.05 -13.43 -7.30
C TYR A 92 -2.07 -14.02 -8.72
N TYR A 93 -3.25 -14.36 -9.23
CA TYR A 93 -3.41 -15.05 -10.52
C TYR A 93 -2.79 -14.35 -11.75
N LYS A 94 -2.61 -13.01 -11.74
CA LYS A 94 -1.90 -12.29 -12.80
C LYS A 94 -0.40 -12.17 -12.59
N ALA A 95 0.10 -12.44 -11.39
CA ALA A 95 1.51 -12.31 -11.03
C ALA A 95 1.94 -13.45 -10.13
N VAL A 96 2.05 -14.64 -10.72
CA VAL A 96 2.37 -15.90 -10.00
C VAL A 96 3.86 -15.98 -9.68
N ASP A 97 4.19 -16.49 -8.50
CA ASP A 97 5.57 -16.86 -8.18
C ASP A 97 5.88 -18.26 -8.72
N TRP A 98 6.42 -18.32 -9.93
CA TRP A 98 6.89 -19.54 -10.57
C TRP A 98 8.32 -19.95 -10.15
N ILE A 99 8.94 -19.23 -9.19
CA ILE A 99 10.33 -19.41 -8.80
C ILE A 99 10.45 -19.89 -7.35
N GLY A 100 9.81 -19.18 -6.43
CA GLY A 100 10.00 -19.32 -4.99
C GLY A 100 9.73 -20.71 -4.44
N PRO A 101 8.56 -21.32 -4.72
CA PRO A 101 8.27 -22.66 -4.23
C PRO A 101 9.36 -23.68 -4.60
N ALA A 102 9.76 -23.74 -5.87
CA ALA A 102 10.77 -24.69 -6.34
C ALA A 102 12.16 -24.46 -5.72
N VAL A 103 12.55 -23.17 -5.54
CA VAL A 103 13.83 -22.84 -4.88
C VAL A 103 13.78 -23.17 -3.39
N ALA A 104 12.67 -22.90 -2.73
CA ALA A 104 12.50 -23.20 -1.31
C ALA A 104 12.56 -24.69 -1.04
N ASP A 105 11.90 -25.51 -1.89
CA ASP A 105 11.94 -26.97 -1.78
C ASP A 105 13.35 -27.53 -2.05
N ALA A 106 14.02 -27.07 -3.10
CA ALA A 106 15.35 -27.56 -3.47
C ALA A 106 16.44 -27.20 -2.45
N LEU A 107 16.28 -26.10 -1.70
CA LEU A 107 17.23 -25.66 -0.68
C LEU A 107 16.81 -26.06 0.74
N ASP A 108 15.65 -26.69 0.90
CA ASP A 108 15.03 -27.01 2.19
C ASP A 108 14.95 -25.79 3.12
N ILE A 109 14.38 -24.70 2.61
CA ILE A 109 14.21 -23.44 3.34
C ILE A 109 12.74 -23.00 3.39
N PRO A 110 12.31 -22.26 4.42
CA PRO A 110 10.94 -21.76 4.50
C PRO A 110 10.63 -20.75 3.40
N TYR A 111 9.37 -20.80 2.93
CA TYR A 111 8.78 -19.95 1.91
C TYR A 111 7.74 -19.02 2.52
N PHE A 112 7.94 -17.72 2.38
CA PHE A 112 7.07 -16.68 2.91
C PHE A 112 6.43 -15.85 1.80
N LEU A 113 5.18 -15.47 2.02
CA LEU A 113 4.44 -14.55 1.17
C LEU A 113 4.05 -13.29 1.97
N ALA A 114 4.05 -12.14 1.31
CA ALA A 114 3.38 -10.94 1.78
C ALA A 114 2.45 -10.42 0.69
N GLU A 115 1.21 -10.06 1.05
CA GLU A 115 0.17 -9.61 0.12
C GLU A 115 -0.13 -10.68 -0.96
N ALA A 116 -0.73 -11.77 -0.54
CA ALA A 116 -1.25 -12.79 -1.43
C ALA A 116 -2.76 -12.67 -1.56
N SER A 117 -3.28 -12.70 -2.78
CA SER A 117 -4.72 -12.65 -3.05
C SER A 117 -5.19 -13.91 -3.76
N HIS A 118 -6.29 -14.48 -3.29
CA HIS A 118 -6.98 -15.61 -3.91
C HIS A 118 -8.35 -15.22 -4.42
N ALA A 119 -8.66 -15.56 -5.66
CA ALA A 119 -9.92 -15.23 -6.31
C ALA A 119 -10.59 -16.49 -6.86
N PRO A 120 -11.45 -17.21 -6.07
CA PRO A 120 -12.10 -18.47 -6.48
C PRO A 120 -12.80 -18.40 -7.83
N LYS A 121 -13.40 -17.25 -8.16
CA LYS A 121 -14.03 -17.00 -9.47
C LYS A 121 -13.08 -17.11 -10.67
N ARG A 122 -11.78 -17.24 -10.46
CA ARG A 122 -10.75 -17.40 -11.49
C ARG A 122 -10.24 -18.83 -11.61
N ALA A 123 -10.79 -19.76 -10.81
CA ALA A 123 -10.49 -21.20 -10.93
C ALA A 123 -10.90 -21.77 -12.29
N GLU A 124 -11.87 -21.12 -12.92
CA GLU A 124 -12.34 -21.42 -14.27
C GLU A 124 -12.07 -20.25 -15.22
N GLY A 125 -12.14 -20.52 -16.53
CA GLY A 125 -11.97 -19.53 -17.56
C GLY A 125 -10.49 -19.20 -17.87
N PRO A 126 -10.24 -18.05 -18.53
CA PRO A 126 -8.96 -17.80 -19.22
C PRO A 126 -7.77 -17.57 -18.30
N TYR A 127 -7.95 -17.49 -16.98
CA TYR A 127 -6.87 -17.42 -15.99
C TYR A 127 -6.72 -18.68 -15.13
N ALA A 128 -7.45 -19.76 -15.42
CA ALA A 128 -7.46 -20.99 -14.62
C ALA A 128 -6.04 -21.55 -14.39
N PHE A 129 -5.21 -21.57 -15.41
CA PHE A 129 -3.83 -22.06 -15.31
C PHE A 129 -2.99 -21.24 -14.32
N SER A 130 -2.99 -19.93 -14.43
CA SER A 130 -2.24 -19.05 -13.52
C SER A 130 -2.87 -19.01 -12.13
N HIS A 131 -4.20 -19.14 -12.01
CA HIS A 131 -4.89 -19.23 -10.73
C HIS A 131 -4.45 -20.48 -9.98
N ALA A 132 -4.41 -21.63 -10.62
CA ALA A 132 -3.92 -22.88 -10.01
C ALA A 132 -2.46 -22.75 -9.54
N GLY A 133 -1.61 -22.09 -10.33
CA GLY A 133 -0.21 -21.81 -9.93
C GLY A 133 -0.10 -20.87 -8.72
N ALA A 134 -0.95 -19.85 -8.64
CA ALA A 134 -0.99 -18.95 -7.49
C ALA A 134 -1.50 -19.69 -6.24
N GLU A 135 -2.56 -20.48 -6.36
CA GLU A 135 -3.09 -21.30 -5.28
C GLU A 135 -2.05 -22.30 -4.75
N ALA A 136 -1.32 -23.00 -5.64
CA ALA A 136 -0.26 -23.91 -5.24
C ALA A 136 0.84 -23.19 -4.41
N ALA A 137 1.27 -22.00 -4.84
CA ALA A 137 2.24 -21.20 -4.10
C ALA A 137 1.70 -20.75 -2.72
N ILE A 138 0.42 -20.34 -2.63
CA ILE A 138 -0.25 -19.99 -1.37
C ILE A 138 -0.26 -21.18 -0.41
N ARG A 139 -0.69 -22.37 -0.88
CA ARG A 139 -0.74 -23.60 -0.08
C ARG A 139 0.65 -24.04 0.42
N ARG A 140 1.69 -23.82 -0.39
CA ARG A 140 3.09 -24.14 -0.03
C ARG A 140 3.66 -23.22 1.06
N ALA A 141 3.14 -22.00 1.20
CA ALA A 141 3.72 -21.01 2.08
C ALA A 141 3.75 -21.43 3.56
N ASP A 142 4.87 -21.20 4.22
CA ASP A 142 5.08 -21.45 5.64
C ASP A 142 4.45 -20.38 6.53
N ALA A 143 4.40 -19.14 6.04
CA ALA A 143 3.55 -18.07 6.56
C ALA A 143 3.22 -17.05 5.46
N ILE A 144 2.06 -16.41 5.62
CA ILE A 144 1.55 -15.39 4.71
C ILE A 144 1.25 -14.14 5.53
N PHE A 145 1.91 -13.04 5.20
CA PHE A 145 1.69 -11.75 5.82
C PHE A 145 0.55 -11.04 5.11
N CYS A 146 -0.57 -10.91 5.82
CA CYS A 146 -1.79 -10.29 5.33
C CYS A 146 -1.75 -8.79 5.62
N VAL A 147 -1.65 -7.98 4.58
CA VAL A 147 -1.65 -6.51 4.69
C VAL A 147 -3.07 -5.93 4.59
N ASN A 148 -4.00 -6.74 4.08
CA ASN A 148 -5.39 -6.39 3.88
C ASN A 148 -6.30 -7.43 4.56
N PRO A 149 -7.22 -7.03 5.46
CA PRO A 149 -8.16 -7.96 6.10
C PRO A 149 -9.05 -8.73 5.11
N VAL A 150 -9.42 -8.12 3.99
CA VAL A 150 -10.26 -8.78 2.96
C VAL A 150 -9.52 -9.94 2.31
N ASP A 151 -8.25 -9.76 1.97
CA ASP A 151 -7.42 -10.84 1.40
C ASP A 151 -7.23 -11.99 2.41
N ARG A 152 -7.11 -11.68 3.71
CA ARG A 152 -7.02 -12.70 4.76
C ARG A 152 -8.19 -13.68 4.71
N VAL A 153 -9.42 -13.17 4.60
CA VAL A 153 -10.63 -14.01 4.52
C VAL A 153 -10.57 -14.96 3.31
N CYS A 154 -10.09 -14.48 2.16
CA CYS A 154 -9.96 -15.30 0.95
C CYS A 154 -8.87 -16.38 1.07
N LEU A 155 -7.90 -16.23 1.97
CA LEU A 155 -6.80 -17.16 2.19
C LEU A 155 -7.13 -18.26 3.23
N GLU A 156 -8.06 -18.03 4.13
CA GLU A 156 -8.43 -18.97 5.20
C GLU A 156 -8.82 -20.38 4.68
N PRO A 157 -9.51 -20.55 3.55
CA PRO A 157 -9.81 -21.87 3.00
C PRO A 157 -8.58 -22.62 2.46
N LEU A 158 -7.48 -21.91 2.17
CA LEU A 158 -6.30 -22.47 1.52
C LEU A 158 -5.20 -22.87 2.51
N THR A 159 -5.20 -22.31 3.71
CA THR A 159 -4.12 -22.52 4.67
C THR A 159 -4.60 -22.42 6.12
N ALA A 160 -3.86 -23.05 7.03
CA ALA A 160 -4.20 -23.01 8.45
C ALA A 160 -4.06 -21.57 9.00
N LYS A 161 -5.01 -21.13 9.84
CA LYS A 161 -5.04 -19.78 10.45
C LYS A 161 -3.70 -19.37 11.09
N ARG A 162 -2.95 -20.33 11.71
CA ARG A 162 -1.63 -20.07 12.31
C ARG A 162 -0.54 -19.67 11.31
N ARG A 163 -0.76 -19.86 10.00
CA ARG A 163 0.15 -19.41 8.93
C ARG A 163 -0.18 -18.00 8.44
N LEU A 164 -1.37 -17.48 8.75
CA LEU A 164 -1.78 -16.12 8.40
C LEU A 164 -1.33 -15.18 9.52
N VAL A 165 -0.49 -14.22 9.16
CA VAL A 165 0.10 -13.22 10.08
C VAL A 165 -0.34 -11.84 9.63
N ASP A 166 -1.00 -11.08 10.52
CA ASP A 166 -1.38 -9.71 10.19
C ASP A 166 -0.14 -8.82 10.13
N LEU A 167 -0.02 -8.07 9.05
CA LEU A 167 1.03 -7.09 8.79
C LEU A 167 0.36 -5.79 8.34
N PRO A 168 -0.07 -4.93 9.28
CA PRO A 168 -0.68 -3.66 8.92
C PRO A 168 0.20 -2.84 7.96
N PRO A 169 -0.38 -1.98 7.12
CA PRO A 169 0.37 -1.01 6.32
C PRO A 169 1.40 -0.26 7.16
N PHE A 170 2.60 -0.05 6.63
CA PHE A 170 3.67 0.61 7.36
C PHE A 170 4.55 1.49 6.45
N LEU A 171 5.24 2.44 7.06
CA LEU A 171 6.13 3.40 6.42
C LEU A 171 7.49 3.49 7.11
N ASP A 172 8.46 4.04 6.40
CA ASP A 172 9.59 4.71 7.04
C ASP A 172 9.10 6.06 7.59
N LEU A 173 8.62 6.03 8.82
CA LEU A 173 8.02 7.20 9.48
C LEU A 173 9.01 8.34 9.69
N ALA A 174 10.32 8.07 9.70
CA ALA A 174 11.32 9.11 9.87
C ALA A 174 11.21 10.24 8.86
N ARG A 175 10.69 9.94 7.66
CA ARG A 175 10.47 10.93 6.61
C ARG A 175 9.32 11.88 6.91
N PHE A 176 8.35 11.46 7.71
CA PHE A 176 7.12 12.18 8.02
C PHE A 176 7.07 12.67 9.47
N THR A 177 8.11 12.42 10.27
CA THR A 177 8.15 12.81 11.69
C THR A 177 9.40 13.60 12.07
N ARG A 178 10.50 13.43 11.33
CA ARG A 178 11.74 14.18 11.57
C ARG A 178 11.70 15.50 10.83
N ARG A 179 11.88 16.62 11.56
CA ARG A 179 11.95 17.98 11.02
C ARG A 179 10.68 18.39 10.24
N LEU A 180 9.52 18.13 10.83
CA LEU A 180 8.30 18.72 10.30
C LEU A 180 8.43 20.24 10.33
N PRO A 181 8.02 20.93 9.26
CA PRO A 181 7.99 22.39 9.27
C PRO A 181 6.99 22.91 10.29
N ASP A 182 7.16 24.13 10.71
CA ASP A 182 6.14 24.85 11.46
C ASP A 182 4.88 25.01 10.61
N ARG A 183 3.72 24.70 11.21
CA ARG A 183 2.43 24.69 10.49
C ARG A 183 2.09 26.06 9.89
N ALA A 184 2.22 27.14 10.68
CA ALA A 184 1.86 28.49 10.24
C ALA A 184 2.74 28.93 9.07
N SER A 185 4.05 28.68 9.16
CA SER A 185 5.02 29.00 8.10
C SER A 185 4.77 28.19 6.83
N ALA A 186 4.49 26.87 6.95
CA ALA A 186 4.16 26.03 5.81
C ALA A 186 2.87 26.48 5.12
N ARG A 187 1.82 26.80 5.91
CA ARG A 187 0.53 27.27 5.42
C ARG A 187 0.65 28.59 4.67
N GLN A 188 1.33 29.58 5.25
CA GLN A 188 1.54 30.88 4.60
C GLN A 188 2.36 30.76 3.31
N THR A 189 3.37 29.87 3.29
CA THR A 189 4.19 29.63 2.09
C THR A 189 3.37 29.06 0.95
N LEU A 190 2.54 28.04 1.23
CA LEU A 190 1.64 27.43 0.24
C LEU A 190 0.53 28.41 -0.19
N ALA A 191 -0.06 29.14 0.76
CA ALA A 191 -1.07 30.16 0.49
C ALA A 191 -0.57 31.16 -0.56
N ARG A 192 0.58 31.78 -0.30
CA ARG A 192 1.20 32.77 -1.23
C ARG A 192 1.55 32.17 -2.58
N ARG A 193 2.09 30.93 -2.59
CA ARG A 193 2.54 30.30 -3.81
C ARG A 193 1.41 29.91 -4.76
N HIS A 194 0.26 29.54 -4.21
CA HIS A 194 -0.85 28.97 -4.97
C HIS A 194 -2.12 29.81 -4.94
N GLY A 195 -2.13 30.96 -4.27
CA GLY A 195 -3.32 31.82 -4.15
C GLY A 195 -4.42 31.21 -3.29
N ILE A 196 -4.05 30.44 -2.27
CA ILE A 196 -4.97 29.75 -1.36
C ILE A 196 -5.22 30.65 -0.16
N ASP A 197 -6.48 30.80 0.26
CA ASP A 197 -6.83 31.58 1.45
C ASP A 197 -6.38 30.85 2.73
N PRO A 198 -5.47 31.39 3.53
CA PRO A 198 -4.98 30.71 4.73
C PRO A 198 -6.00 30.66 5.88
N ASP A 199 -7.07 31.44 5.82
CA ASP A 199 -8.05 31.55 6.90
C ASP A 199 -9.22 30.56 6.75
N GLN A 200 -9.38 29.94 5.56
CA GLN A 200 -10.36 28.89 5.33
C GLN A 200 -9.83 27.49 5.67
N PRO A 201 -10.70 26.52 6.01
CA PRO A 201 -10.29 25.12 6.18
C PRO A 201 -9.69 24.53 4.90
N TRP A 202 -8.52 23.88 5.02
CA TRP A 202 -7.85 23.18 3.93
C TRP A 202 -8.08 21.68 3.99
N LEU A 203 -8.87 21.17 3.07
CA LEU A 203 -9.01 19.75 2.80
C LEU A 203 -7.85 19.31 1.88
N LEU A 204 -7.31 18.11 2.09
CA LEU A 204 -6.19 17.60 1.31
C LEU A 204 -6.49 16.21 0.75
N ALA A 205 -6.24 16.02 -0.54
CA ALA A 205 -6.20 14.72 -1.20
C ALA A 205 -4.82 14.52 -1.86
N VAL A 206 -4.17 13.38 -1.60
CA VAL A 206 -2.86 13.04 -2.19
C VAL A 206 -2.96 11.69 -2.89
N ALA A 207 -2.94 11.69 -4.22
CA ALA A 207 -3.01 10.46 -5.00
C ALA A 207 -2.43 10.65 -6.41
N MET A 208 -1.99 9.57 -7.04
CA MET A 208 -1.72 9.57 -8.48
C MET A 208 -3.03 9.75 -9.25
N LEU A 209 -3.07 10.65 -10.23
CA LEU A 209 -4.24 10.89 -11.07
C LEU A 209 -4.32 9.83 -12.16
N ARG A 210 -4.84 8.64 -11.80
CA ARG A 210 -4.93 7.46 -12.67
C ARG A 210 -6.37 7.07 -12.94
N GLN A 211 -6.57 6.40 -14.08
CA GLN A 211 -7.83 5.75 -14.40
C GLN A 211 -8.20 4.66 -13.37
N GLY A 212 -9.46 4.25 -13.37
CA GLY A 212 -9.99 3.24 -12.46
C GLY A 212 -10.27 3.80 -11.06
N ASP A 213 -9.85 3.08 -10.02
CA ASP A 213 -10.23 3.35 -8.62
C ASP A 213 -9.82 4.74 -8.12
N LYS A 214 -8.69 5.28 -8.60
CA LYS A 214 -8.26 6.63 -8.23
C LYS A 214 -9.18 7.71 -8.81
N LEU A 215 -9.54 7.59 -10.09
CA LEU A 215 -10.51 8.50 -10.71
C LEU A 215 -11.90 8.34 -10.08
N ALA A 216 -12.32 7.12 -9.76
CA ALA A 216 -13.57 6.87 -9.04
C ALA A 216 -13.59 7.56 -7.65
N SER A 217 -12.48 7.48 -6.91
CA SER A 217 -12.34 8.20 -5.63
C SER A 217 -12.43 9.71 -5.79
N PHE A 218 -11.82 10.29 -6.82
CA PHE A 218 -11.94 11.73 -7.08
C PHE A 218 -13.36 12.14 -7.50
N ARG A 219 -14.08 11.31 -8.26
CA ARG A 219 -15.47 11.58 -8.63
C ARG A 219 -16.39 11.57 -7.39
N LEU A 220 -16.21 10.56 -6.53
CA LEU A 220 -16.97 10.47 -5.29
C LEU A 220 -16.63 11.65 -4.34
N LEU A 221 -15.37 12.06 -4.26
CA LEU A 221 -14.97 13.24 -3.51
C LEU A 221 -15.64 14.52 -4.06
N ALA A 222 -15.65 14.69 -5.38
CA ALA A 222 -16.30 15.84 -6.00
C ALA A 222 -17.81 15.86 -5.74
N GLU A 223 -18.48 14.71 -5.79
CA GLU A 223 -19.89 14.57 -5.45
C GLU A 223 -20.15 14.92 -3.97
N ALA A 224 -19.37 14.37 -3.05
CA ALA A 224 -19.48 14.65 -1.63
C ALA A 224 -19.32 16.16 -1.31
N LEU A 225 -18.32 16.80 -1.91
CA LEU A 225 -18.06 18.22 -1.65
C LEU A 225 -19.13 19.17 -2.20
N GLN A 226 -20.01 18.72 -3.11
CA GLN A 226 -21.18 19.48 -3.53
C GLN A 226 -22.25 19.58 -2.43
N HIS A 227 -22.25 18.64 -1.48
CA HIS A 227 -23.19 18.62 -0.35
C HIS A 227 -22.65 19.32 0.89
N LEU A 228 -21.40 19.83 0.86
CA LEU A 228 -20.78 20.48 2.01
C LEU A 228 -21.12 21.98 2.01
N ASP A 229 -22.02 22.38 2.89
CA ASP A 229 -22.56 23.75 2.99
C ASP A 229 -21.78 24.60 4.01
N ARG A 230 -20.47 24.76 3.79
CA ARG A 230 -19.58 25.64 4.57
C ARG A 230 -18.34 26.00 3.73
N PRO A 231 -17.62 27.08 4.09
CA PRO A 231 -16.38 27.43 3.40
C PRO A 231 -15.30 26.35 3.56
N TRP A 232 -14.60 26.02 2.48
CA TRP A 232 -13.46 25.09 2.46
C TRP A 232 -12.63 25.32 1.19
N GLN A 233 -11.42 24.82 1.21
CA GLN A 233 -10.54 24.75 0.03
C GLN A 233 -9.92 23.36 -0.08
N LEU A 234 -9.97 22.76 -1.27
CA LEU A 234 -9.41 21.44 -1.54
C LEU A 234 -8.06 21.55 -2.25
N LEU A 235 -7.02 21.03 -1.63
CA LEU A 235 -5.71 20.88 -2.21
C LEU A 235 -5.58 19.45 -2.76
N ILE A 236 -5.28 19.32 -4.05
CA ILE A 236 -5.02 18.03 -4.70
C ILE A 236 -3.54 17.96 -5.06
N VAL A 237 -2.84 17.00 -4.45
CA VAL A 237 -1.43 16.70 -4.76
C VAL A 237 -1.35 15.40 -5.56
N GLY A 238 -0.77 15.50 -6.74
CA GLY A 238 -0.57 14.37 -7.63
C GLY A 238 -0.63 14.76 -9.09
N ASP A 239 -0.25 13.82 -9.95
CA ASP A 239 -0.36 13.96 -11.40
C ASP A 239 -0.54 12.57 -12.04
N GLY A 240 -0.90 12.54 -13.32
CA GLY A 240 -1.09 11.31 -14.07
C GLY A 240 -1.98 11.46 -15.29
N GLU A 241 -2.20 10.34 -15.97
CA GLU A 241 -2.96 10.28 -17.24
C GLU A 241 -4.43 10.70 -17.09
N ALA A 242 -5.01 10.62 -15.90
CA ALA A 242 -6.40 11.03 -15.63
C ALA A 242 -6.53 12.48 -15.12
N ARG A 243 -5.48 13.32 -15.27
CA ARG A 243 -5.52 14.72 -14.80
C ARG A 243 -6.70 15.51 -15.39
N ALA A 244 -6.95 15.35 -16.69
CA ALA A 244 -8.04 16.07 -17.36
C ALA A 244 -9.42 15.65 -16.83
N GLU A 245 -9.61 14.35 -16.58
CA GLU A 245 -10.86 13.81 -16.04
C GLU A 245 -11.08 14.23 -14.58
N VAL A 246 -10.02 14.25 -13.76
CA VAL A 246 -10.09 14.75 -12.37
C VAL A 246 -10.44 16.24 -12.38
N THR A 247 -9.77 17.05 -13.20
CA THR A 247 -10.10 18.48 -13.34
C THR A 247 -11.56 18.68 -13.76
N ARG A 248 -12.06 17.87 -14.70
CA ARG A 248 -13.46 17.94 -15.11
C ARG A 248 -14.43 17.53 -14.01
N ALA A 249 -14.10 16.50 -13.23
CA ALA A 249 -14.91 16.07 -12.09
C ALA A 249 -14.99 17.14 -10.99
N MET A 250 -13.91 17.89 -10.78
CA MET A 250 -13.86 18.97 -9.77
C MET A 250 -14.51 20.28 -10.23
N LYS A 251 -14.74 20.48 -11.54
CA LYS A 251 -15.29 21.74 -12.07
C LYS A 251 -16.63 22.18 -11.43
N PRO A 252 -17.61 21.28 -11.17
CA PRO A 252 -18.90 21.65 -10.61
C PRO A 252 -18.83 22.23 -9.19
N ILE A 253 -17.79 21.94 -8.42
CA ILE A 253 -17.65 22.39 -7.02
C ILE A 253 -17.00 23.78 -6.88
N GLY A 254 -16.66 24.43 -8.00
CA GLY A 254 -16.26 25.84 -8.03
C GLY A 254 -14.79 26.11 -7.75
N GLY A 255 -14.49 27.39 -7.41
CA GLY A 255 -13.13 27.94 -7.35
C GLY A 255 -12.27 27.51 -6.14
N GLY A 256 -12.79 26.73 -5.20
CA GLY A 256 -12.05 26.28 -3.99
C GLY A 256 -11.12 25.10 -4.21
N VAL A 257 -10.82 24.68 -5.46
CA VAL A 257 -10.01 23.50 -5.78
C VAL A 257 -8.66 23.90 -6.40
N PHE A 258 -7.57 23.46 -5.75
CA PHE A 258 -6.19 23.75 -6.14
C PHE A 258 -5.43 22.48 -6.51
N LEU A 259 -5.11 22.29 -7.80
CA LEU A 259 -4.29 21.17 -8.28
C LEU A 259 -2.81 21.58 -8.19
N LEU A 260 -2.12 21.10 -7.15
CA LEU A 260 -0.71 21.43 -6.89
C LEU A 260 0.28 20.65 -7.77
N GLY A 261 -0.21 19.67 -8.55
CA GLY A 261 0.63 18.79 -9.36
C GLY A 261 1.38 17.75 -8.52
N ALA A 262 2.29 17.02 -9.17
CA ALA A 262 3.16 16.08 -8.47
C ALA A 262 4.22 16.84 -7.67
N LEU A 263 4.30 16.57 -6.37
CA LEU A 263 5.31 17.15 -5.50
C LEU A 263 6.42 16.13 -5.20
N PRO A 264 7.69 16.58 -5.08
CA PRO A 264 8.75 15.76 -4.51
C PRO A 264 8.37 15.28 -3.10
N ARG A 265 8.79 14.05 -2.77
CA ARG A 265 8.44 13.43 -1.48
C ARG A 265 8.85 14.26 -0.27
N GLU A 266 9.92 15.03 -0.40
CA GLU A 266 10.47 15.92 0.64
C GLU A 266 9.57 17.12 0.91
N GLN A 267 8.70 17.49 -0.01
CA GLN A 267 7.75 18.60 0.11
C GLN A 267 6.39 18.15 0.68
N LEU A 268 6.07 16.85 0.63
CA LEU A 268 4.79 16.33 1.13
C LEU A 268 4.52 16.63 2.61
N PRO A 269 5.50 16.49 3.53
CA PRO A 269 5.26 16.81 4.94
C PRO A 269 4.76 18.25 5.17
N ALA A 270 5.22 19.23 4.40
CA ALA A 270 4.77 20.61 4.50
C ALA A 270 3.29 20.77 4.13
N VAL A 271 2.83 20.05 3.10
CA VAL A 271 1.42 20.09 2.68
C VAL A 271 0.53 19.38 3.70
N TYR A 272 0.96 18.21 4.21
CA TYR A 272 0.22 17.51 5.26
C TYR A 272 0.08 18.36 6.52
N VAL A 273 1.17 18.97 6.99
CA VAL A 273 1.16 19.80 8.21
C VAL A 273 0.34 21.10 8.04
N ALA A 274 0.35 21.68 6.85
CA ALA A 274 -0.39 22.91 6.56
C ALA A 274 -1.91 22.72 6.45
N SER A 275 -2.37 21.51 6.14
CA SER A 275 -3.79 21.19 5.95
C SER A 275 -4.52 20.90 7.26
N ASP A 276 -5.85 20.95 7.23
CA ASP A 276 -6.71 20.73 8.39
C ASP A 276 -7.24 19.30 8.44
N LEU A 277 -7.62 18.75 7.29
CA LEU A 277 -8.23 17.43 7.18
C LEU A 277 -7.79 16.73 5.88
N PHE A 278 -7.37 15.48 5.99
CA PHE A 278 -7.15 14.64 4.83
C PHE A 278 -8.47 13.99 4.41
N VAL A 279 -8.86 14.10 3.14
CA VAL A 279 -10.15 13.59 2.63
C VAL A 279 -9.91 12.63 1.47
N TRP A 280 -10.30 11.36 1.64
CA TRP A 280 -10.09 10.36 0.61
C TRP A 280 -11.15 9.27 0.61
N PRO A 281 -12.06 9.21 -0.38
CA PRO A 281 -13.08 8.15 -0.46
C PRO A 281 -12.52 6.73 -0.60
N ALA A 282 -11.26 6.61 -0.97
CA ALA A 282 -10.47 5.37 -0.92
C ALA A 282 -11.08 4.18 -1.68
N VAL A 283 -11.79 4.41 -2.79
CA VAL A 283 -12.44 3.34 -3.56
C VAL A 283 -11.44 2.23 -3.87
N ASN A 284 -11.75 0.99 -3.44
CA ASN A 284 -10.90 -0.21 -3.58
C ASN A 284 -9.46 -0.02 -3.08
N GLU A 285 -9.22 0.80 -2.06
CA GLU A 285 -7.88 1.07 -1.53
C GLU A 285 -7.36 -0.13 -0.72
N ALA A 286 -6.34 -0.78 -1.25
CA ALA A 286 -5.75 -1.93 -0.59
C ALA A 286 -4.86 -1.57 0.61
N PHE A 287 -4.12 -0.46 0.53
CA PHE A 287 -3.03 -0.15 1.48
C PHE A 287 -3.15 1.23 2.15
N GLY A 288 -3.58 2.26 1.43
CA GLY A 288 -3.78 3.60 2.00
C GLY A 288 -2.50 4.36 2.40
N MET A 289 -1.44 4.30 1.58
CA MET A 289 -0.14 4.91 1.91
C MET A 289 -0.24 6.41 2.23
N ALA A 290 -1.00 7.18 1.43
CA ALA A 290 -1.15 8.61 1.64
C ALA A 290 -1.92 8.94 2.94
N LEU A 291 -2.89 8.10 3.31
CA LEU A 291 -3.57 8.17 4.61
C LEU A 291 -2.60 7.98 5.76
N LEU A 292 -1.72 6.98 5.65
CA LEU A 292 -0.72 6.72 6.67
C LEU A 292 0.32 7.84 6.76
N GLU A 293 0.71 8.43 5.64
CA GLU A 293 1.57 9.63 5.59
C GLU A 293 0.91 10.82 6.30
N ALA A 294 -0.39 11.04 6.06
CA ALA A 294 -1.17 12.07 6.74
C ALA A 294 -1.22 11.84 8.26
N GLN A 295 -1.56 10.62 8.69
CA GLN A 295 -1.58 10.23 10.10
C GLN A 295 -0.20 10.42 10.77
N ALA A 296 0.87 10.07 10.09
CA ALA A 296 2.25 10.24 10.60
C ALA A 296 2.63 11.72 10.78
N CYS A 297 2.11 12.60 9.92
CA CYS A 297 2.27 14.05 10.07
C CYS A 297 1.32 14.66 11.12
N GLY A 298 0.39 13.90 11.67
CA GLY A 298 -0.61 14.38 12.62
C GLY A 298 -1.81 15.06 11.96
N LEU A 299 -2.08 14.77 10.70
CA LEU A 299 -3.26 15.24 9.98
C LEU A 299 -4.39 14.20 10.13
N PRO A 300 -5.51 14.55 10.77
CA PRO A 300 -6.70 13.70 10.82
C PRO A 300 -7.24 13.40 9.43
N ALA A 301 -8.00 12.32 9.29
CA ALA A 301 -8.53 11.93 8.00
C ALA A 301 -10.00 11.52 8.06
N VAL A 302 -10.76 11.87 7.01
CA VAL A 302 -12.02 11.22 6.65
C VAL A 302 -11.73 10.33 5.44
N ALA A 303 -12.02 9.04 5.55
CA ALA A 303 -11.75 8.10 4.47
C ALA A 303 -12.84 7.03 4.33
N GLY A 304 -13.08 6.58 3.10
CA GLY A 304 -13.96 5.44 2.87
C GLY A 304 -13.43 4.16 3.49
N ALA A 305 -14.26 3.38 4.15
CA ALA A 305 -13.92 2.15 4.88
C ALA A 305 -13.60 0.98 3.94
N TRP A 306 -12.67 1.15 3.01
CA TRP A 306 -12.25 0.14 2.05
C TRP A 306 -10.96 -0.58 2.49
N GLY A 307 -10.91 -1.89 2.25
CA GLY A 307 -9.66 -2.67 2.31
C GLY A 307 -8.83 -2.45 3.57
N GLY A 308 -7.59 -1.99 3.39
CA GLY A 308 -6.64 -1.74 4.48
C GLY A 308 -6.86 -0.45 5.26
N VAL A 309 -7.77 0.44 4.83
CA VAL A 309 -7.98 1.77 5.46
C VAL A 309 -8.38 1.67 6.93
N SER A 310 -9.26 0.72 7.27
CA SER A 310 -9.69 0.46 8.66
C SER A 310 -8.57 0.00 9.60
N THR A 311 -7.45 -0.44 9.06
CA THR A 311 -6.27 -0.76 9.88
C THR A 311 -5.45 0.48 10.22
N ILE A 312 -5.53 1.52 9.41
CA ILE A 312 -4.82 2.79 9.58
C ILE A 312 -5.62 3.73 10.47
N ILE A 313 -6.90 3.96 10.15
CA ILE A 313 -7.77 4.87 10.89
C ILE A 313 -8.49 4.08 11.99
N ALA A 314 -8.42 4.59 13.21
CA ALA A 314 -9.32 4.20 14.30
C ALA A 314 -10.47 5.20 14.28
N ASP A 315 -11.66 4.71 13.97
CA ASP A 315 -12.86 5.53 13.79
C ASP A 315 -13.20 6.32 15.05
N GLY A 316 -13.43 7.63 14.92
CA GLY A 316 -13.67 8.56 16.02
C GLY A 316 -12.44 8.92 16.88
N GLU A 317 -11.30 8.21 16.72
CA GLU A 317 -10.09 8.44 17.54
C GLU A 317 -8.95 9.10 16.77
N THR A 318 -8.70 8.66 15.53
CA THR A 318 -7.60 9.16 14.68
C THR A 318 -8.07 9.72 13.34
N GLY A 319 -9.38 9.74 13.15
CA GLY A 319 -10.09 10.16 11.96
C GLY A 319 -11.44 9.45 11.89
N TRP A 320 -12.11 9.50 10.74
CA TRP A 320 -13.44 8.96 10.55
C TRP A 320 -13.47 8.03 9.34
N LEU A 321 -14.25 6.96 9.47
CA LEU A 321 -14.45 5.94 8.45
C LEU A 321 -15.85 6.04 7.89
N SER A 322 -15.98 6.56 6.69
CA SER A 322 -17.23 6.71 5.98
C SER A 322 -17.69 5.43 5.28
N ALA A 323 -19.00 5.28 5.11
CA ALA A 323 -19.56 4.18 4.35
C ALA A 323 -18.99 4.12 2.92
N PRO A 324 -18.56 2.93 2.45
CA PRO A 324 -17.97 2.79 1.12
C PRO A 324 -18.91 3.21 -0.01
N GLY A 325 -18.49 4.15 -0.86
CA GLY A 325 -19.23 4.57 -2.04
C GLY A 325 -20.40 5.53 -1.79
N ASP A 326 -20.60 6.00 -0.56
CA ASP A 326 -21.67 6.93 -0.19
C ASP A 326 -21.14 8.36 -0.08
N ALA A 327 -21.45 9.20 -1.09
CA ALA A 327 -21.02 10.59 -1.15
C ALA A 327 -21.69 11.46 -0.08
N THR A 328 -22.94 11.18 0.26
CA THR A 328 -23.69 11.92 1.26
C THR A 328 -23.14 11.65 2.66
N ALA A 329 -22.92 10.38 3.00
CA ALA A 329 -22.29 10.02 4.26
C ALA A 329 -20.87 10.60 4.35
N PHE A 330 -20.10 10.57 3.26
CA PHE A 330 -18.74 11.11 3.22
C PHE A 330 -18.73 12.63 3.45
N SER A 331 -19.69 13.37 2.89
CA SER A 331 -19.88 14.80 3.14
C SER A 331 -20.21 15.10 4.60
N ALA A 332 -21.17 14.34 5.17
CA ALA A 332 -21.56 14.50 6.57
C ALA A 332 -20.40 14.23 7.53
N ASP A 333 -19.57 13.23 7.25
CA ASP A 333 -18.36 12.93 8.05
C ASP A 333 -17.31 14.05 7.94
N ILE A 334 -17.15 14.68 6.75
CA ILE A 334 -16.27 15.86 6.60
C ILE A 334 -16.79 17.01 7.43
N ASP A 335 -18.08 17.30 7.34
CA ASP A 335 -18.72 18.40 8.10
C ASP A 335 -18.55 18.21 9.60
N PHE A 336 -18.88 17.02 10.09
CA PHE A 336 -18.66 16.62 11.48
C PHE A 336 -17.20 16.75 11.92
N ALA A 337 -16.27 16.28 11.08
CA ALA A 337 -14.84 16.34 11.37
C ALA A 337 -14.33 17.77 11.52
N LEU A 338 -14.82 18.72 10.71
CA LEU A 338 -14.39 20.11 10.74
C LEU A 338 -14.83 20.84 12.03
N ASP A 339 -15.80 20.31 12.76
CA ASP A 339 -16.23 20.85 14.07
C ASP A 339 -15.53 20.17 15.26
N ALA A 340 -14.74 19.11 15.01
CA ALA A 340 -14.02 18.37 16.04
C ALA A 340 -12.68 19.02 16.43
N ASP A 341 -12.12 18.61 17.57
CA ASP A 341 -10.74 18.98 17.94
C ASP A 341 -9.71 18.23 17.06
N LEU A 342 -9.49 18.76 15.85
CA LEU A 342 -8.54 18.19 14.88
C LEU A 342 -7.11 18.11 15.43
N VAL A 343 -6.74 18.95 16.41
CA VAL A 343 -5.40 18.91 17.02
C VAL A 343 -5.26 17.70 17.92
N ALA A 344 -6.26 17.41 18.74
CA ALA A 344 -6.26 16.23 19.60
C ALA A 344 -6.30 14.93 18.78
N ILE A 345 -7.17 14.86 17.77
CA ILE A 345 -7.29 13.72 16.83
C ILE A 345 -5.98 13.51 16.07
N GLY A 346 -5.36 14.58 15.55
CA GLY A 346 -4.08 14.50 14.86
C GLY A 346 -2.94 13.99 15.74
N LYS A 347 -2.90 14.40 17.02
CA LYS A 347 -1.94 13.86 17.99
C LYS A 347 -2.14 12.35 18.24
N ALA A 348 -3.40 11.89 18.33
CA ALA A 348 -3.75 10.49 18.45
C ALA A 348 -3.34 9.70 17.20
N ALA A 349 -3.64 10.23 16.01
CA ALA A 349 -3.24 9.68 14.72
C ALA A 349 -1.72 9.47 14.62
N ARG A 350 -0.93 10.48 14.96
CA ARG A 350 0.53 10.40 14.98
C ARG A 350 1.05 9.35 15.97
N ARG A 351 0.46 9.25 17.17
CA ARG A 351 0.84 8.22 18.15
C ARG A 351 0.53 6.82 17.63
N LYS A 352 -0.65 6.58 17.05
CA LYS A 352 -1.02 5.29 16.46
C LYS A 352 -0.08 4.91 15.32
N ALA A 353 0.18 5.83 14.39
CA ALA A 353 1.11 5.61 13.28
C ALA A 353 2.50 5.22 13.80
N ALA A 354 3.05 5.95 14.77
CA ALA A 354 4.35 5.64 15.36
C ALA A 354 4.41 4.27 16.02
N LYS A 355 3.35 3.87 16.72
CA LYS A 355 3.31 2.61 17.47
C LYS A 355 3.13 1.38 16.59
N HIS A 356 2.29 1.48 15.54
CA HIS A 356 1.81 0.30 14.81
C HIS A 356 2.24 0.24 13.34
N HIS A 357 2.64 1.37 12.76
CA HIS A 357 2.85 1.51 11.34
C HIS A 357 4.27 1.95 10.95
N GLY A 358 5.21 1.84 11.87
CA GLY A 358 6.63 2.10 11.63
C GLY A 358 7.40 0.86 11.14
N LEU A 359 8.63 1.09 10.67
CA LEU A 359 9.55 0.01 10.30
C LEU A 359 9.84 -0.94 11.47
N ASP A 360 9.91 -0.44 12.70
CA ASP A 360 10.16 -1.26 13.91
C ASP A 360 9.06 -2.31 14.11
N ALA A 361 7.79 -1.90 14.05
CA ALA A 361 6.64 -2.78 14.21
C ALA A 361 6.58 -3.83 13.09
N ALA A 362 6.77 -3.40 11.84
CA ALA A 362 6.80 -4.31 10.70
C ALA A 362 7.97 -5.29 10.78
N ALA A 363 9.17 -4.81 11.12
CA ALA A 363 10.35 -5.65 11.30
C ALA A 363 10.15 -6.69 12.40
N ALA A 364 9.62 -6.29 13.56
CA ALA A 364 9.32 -7.20 14.65
C ALA A 364 8.39 -8.34 14.20
N THR A 365 7.29 -8.01 13.51
CA THR A 365 6.33 -8.98 12.98
C THR A 365 6.97 -9.94 11.96
N LEU A 366 7.67 -9.39 10.96
CA LEU A 366 8.32 -10.18 9.91
C LEU A 366 9.38 -11.12 10.48
N ILE A 367 10.29 -10.60 11.31
CA ILE A 367 11.42 -11.37 11.85
C ILE A 367 10.97 -12.42 12.85
N ALA A 368 9.97 -12.12 13.69
CA ALA A 368 9.43 -13.11 14.61
C ALA A 368 8.83 -14.32 13.88
N ALA A 369 8.04 -14.08 12.81
CA ALA A 369 7.46 -15.15 12.01
C ALA A 369 8.52 -15.98 11.30
N ILE A 370 9.55 -15.35 10.72
CA ILE A 370 10.63 -16.04 10.01
C ILE A 370 11.47 -16.86 11.01
N ARG A 371 11.90 -16.29 12.13
CA ARG A 371 12.69 -16.99 13.16
C ARG A 371 11.97 -18.20 13.71
N ARG A 372 10.66 -18.12 13.95
CA ARG A 372 9.84 -19.25 14.42
C ARG A 372 9.86 -20.44 13.45
N LYS A 373 10.07 -20.20 12.16
CA LYS A 373 10.18 -21.27 11.16
C LYS A 373 11.60 -21.81 10.99
N LEU A 374 12.62 -20.97 11.22
CA LEU A 374 14.01 -21.37 11.17
C LEU A 374 14.46 -22.15 12.40
N ALA A 375 13.74 -22.06 13.52
CA ALA A 375 14.01 -22.76 14.77
C ALA A 375 13.43 -24.19 14.81
N LYS A 376 12.69 -24.60 13.80
CA LYS A 376 12.14 -25.95 13.62
C LYS A 376 12.98 -26.77 12.68
#